data_13ca6e5bfea7455d1ba784121df05e4d
#
_entry.id   13ca6e5bfea7455d1ba784121df05e4d
#
_cell.length_a   1.000
_cell.length_b   1.000
_cell.length_c   1.000
_cell.angle_alpha   90.00
_cell.angle_beta   90.00
_cell.angle_gamma   90.00
#
_symmetry.space_group_name_H-M   'P 1'
#
loop_
_entity.id
_entity.type
_entity.pdbx_description
1 polymer ?
#
loop_
_entity_poly.entity_id
_entity_poly.type
_entity_poly.pdbx_seq_one_letter_code
_entity_poly.pdbx_strand_id
1 'polypeptide(L)'
;TRVKSGILVSAALRHASANFIDCVLARRGDADAGAIFVHIDALHKLLARSLDFEGNYAWQIITSTEWVDGETATSRLAAETKMDHDAFIIAISDAKARNPFDAL
;
A
#
# COMPACT_ATOMS: atom_id res chain seq x y z
N THR A 1 16.71 9.96 -7.60
CA THR A 1 15.49 10.72 -7.84
C THR A 1 14.31 9.99 -7.23
N ARG A 2 13.50 10.71 -6.47
CA ARG A 2 12.34 10.12 -5.82
C ARG A 2 11.11 10.26 -6.70
N VAL A 3 10.37 9.18 -6.87
CA VAL A 3 9.09 9.20 -7.56
C VAL A 3 8.04 9.70 -6.58
N LYS A 4 7.26 10.70 -7.00
CA LYS A 4 6.15 11.23 -6.19
C LYS A 4 5.10 10.14 -5.96
N SER A 5 4.50 10.13 -4.77
CA SER A 5 3.53 9.12 -4.37
C SER A 5 2.34 9.02 -5.34
N GLY A 6 1.81 10.14 -5.79
CA GLY A 6 0.70 10.13 -6.74
C GLY A 6 1.04 9.49 -8.07
N ILE A 7 2.27 9.70 -8.56
CA ILE A 7 2.74 9.08 -9.81
C ILE A 7 2.89 7.56 -9.63
N LEU A 8 3.46 7.15 -8.50
CA LEU A 8 3.67 5.74 -8.20
C LEU A 8 2.33 5.00 -8.06
N VAL A 9 1.38 5.60 -7.35
CA VAL A 9 0.03 5.04 -7.20
C VAL A 9 -0.66 4.91 -8.55
N SER A 10 -0.61 5.95 -9.39
CA SER A 10 -1.20 5.92 -10.74
C SER A 10 -0.59 4.81 -11.59
N ALA A 11 0.73 4.66 -11.55
CA ALA A 11 1.43 3.60 -12.29
C ALA A 11 1.02 2.21 -11.82
N ALA A 12 0.91 2.02 -10.51
CA ALA A 12 0.49 0.75 -9.92
C ALA A 12 -0.95 0.40 -10.31
N LEU A 13 -1.86 1.35 -10.28
CA LEU A 13 -3.25 1.13 -10.67
C LEU A 13 -3.39 0.78 -12.16
N ARG A 14 -2.59 1.42 -13.02
CA ARG A 14 -2.56 1.07 -14.44
C ARG A 14 -2.03 -0.33 -14.68
N HIS A 15 -0.95 -0.69 -14.00
CA HIS A 15 -0.37 -2.03 -14.09
C HIS A 15 -1.38 -3.09 -13.64
N ALA A 16 -2.07 -2.83 -12.53
CA ALA A 16 -3.09 -3.74 -12.01
C ALA A 16 -4.22 -3.93 -13.03
N SER A 17 -4.71 -2.85 -13.62
CA SER A 17 -5.77 -2.90 -14.62
C SER A 17 -5.34 -3.70 -15.85
N ALA A 18 -4.11 -3.48 -16.33
CA ALA A 18 -3.58 -4.17 -17.52
C ALA A 18 -3.36 -5.66 -17.28
N ASN A 19 -3.16 -6.08 -16.04
CA ASN A 19 -2.86 -7.47 -15.67
C ASN A 19 -3.99 -8.16 -14.91
N PHE A 20 -5.18 -7.57 -14.91
CA PHE A 20 -6.37 -8.13 -14.25
C PHE A 20 -6.18 -8.39 -12.75
N ILE A 21 -5.41 -7.52 -12.10
CA ILE A 21 -5.24 -7.54 -10.65
C ILE A 21 -6.36 -6.70 -10.05
N ASP A 22 -7.14 -7.28 -9.13
CA ASP A 22 -8.21 -6.56 -8.44
C ASP A 22 -7.58 -5.65 -7.38
N CYS A 23 -7.47 -4.37 -7.73
CA CYS A 23 -6.79 -3.36 -6.94
C CYS A 23 -7.55 -2.04 -7.02
N VAL A 24 -7.86 -1.46 -5.87
CA VAL A 24 -8.61 -0.21 -5.81
C VAL A 24 -7.91 0.83 -4.94
N LEU A 25 -8.09 2.09 -5.30
CA LEU A 25 -7.67 3.22 -4.47
C LEU A 25 -8.77 3.47 -3.42
N ALA A 26 -8.56 2.99 -2.20
CA ALA A 26 -9.54 3.12 -1.13
C ALA A 26 -9.55 4.53 -0.54
N ARG A 27 -8.40 5.20 -0.52
CA ARG A 27 -8.29 6.59 -0.07
C ARG A 27 -7.16 7.28 -0.81
N ARG A 28 -7.43 8.52 -1.26
CA ARG A 28 -6.42 9.36 -1.89
C ARG A 28 -5.63 10.11 -0.83
N GLY A 29 -4.31 10.16 -0.97
CA GLY A 29 -3.42 10.93 -0.10
C GLY A 29 -2.77 12.11 -0.80
N ASP A 30 -1.72 12.64 -0.20
CA ASP A 30 -0.92 13.72 -0.79
C ASP A 30 -0.11 13.19 -1.97
N ALA A 31 -0.35 13.75 -3.15
CA ALA A 31 0.30 13.32 -4.38
C ALA A 31 1.83 13.48 -4.37
N ASP A 32 2.35 14.45 -3.61
CA ASP A 32 3.79 14.72 -3.59
C ASP A 32 4.55 13.81 -2.64
N ALA A 33 4.08 13.67 -1.41
CA ALA A 33 4.86 13.05 -0.33
C ALA A 33 4.05 12.15 0.60
N GLY A 34 2.80 11.84 0.28
CA GLY A 34 1.96 10.99 1.12
C GLY A 34 2.53 9.58 1.25
N ALA A 35 2.44 8.99 2.43
CA ALA A 35 2.75 7.58 2.62
C ALA A 35 1.76 6.72 1.84
N ILE A 36 2.15 5.51 1.49
CA ILE A 36 1.31 4.57 0.75
C ILE A 36 1.14 3.32 1.59
N PHE A 37 -0.10 3.04 1.99
CA PHE A 37 -0.45 1.79 2.67
C PHE A 37 -1.09 0.84 1.66
N VAL A 38 -0.60 -0.39 1.63
CA VAL A 38 -1.11 -1.42 0.74
C VAL A 38 -1.61 -2.59 1.58
N HIS A 39 -2.91 -2.86 1.49
CA HIS A 39 -3.53 -3.99 2.16
C HIS A 39 -3.76 -5.11 1.16
N ILE A 40 -3.04 -6.21 1.32
CA ILE A 40 -3.17 -7.41 0.49
C ILE A 40 -4.08 -8.39 1.23
N ASP A 41 -5.34 -8.42 0.83
CA ASP A 41 -6.38 -9.17 1.54
C ASP A 41 -6.10 -10.66 1.62
N ALA A 42 -5.70 -11.27 0.50
CA ALA A 42 -5.44 -12.71 0.43
C ALA A 42 -4.33 -13.17 1.40
N LEU A 43 -3.42 -12.27 1.77
CA LEU A 43 -2.31 -12.57 2.68
C LEU A 43 -2.52 -11.96 4.07
N HIS A 44 -3.59 -11.20 4.27
CA HIS A 44 -3.81 -10.39 5.48
C HIS A 44 -2.59 -9.53 5.84
N LYS A 45 -1.85 -9.08 4.82
CA LYS A 45 -0.67 -8.26 4.99
C LYS A 45 -0.97 -6.79 4.79
N LEU A 46 -0.32 -5.98 5.60
CA LEU A 46 -0.35 -4.54 5.45
C LEU A 46 1.08 -4.05 5.23
N LEU A 47 1.31 -3.40 4.11
CA LEU A 47 2.59 -2.83 3.75
C LEU A 47 2.51 -1.31 3.81
N ALA A 48 3.61 -0.66 4.14
CA ALA A 48 3.70 0.80 4.09
C ALA A 48 4.97 1.22 3.37
N ARG A 49 4.85 2.25 2.54
CA ARG A 49 5.99 2.93 1.92
C ARG A 49 6.19 4.26 2.64
N SER A 50 7.33 4.41 3.27
CA SER A 50 7.68 5.62 3.99
C SER A 50 9.17 5.91 3.88
N LEU A 51 9.58 7.10 4.32
CA LEU A 51 10.99 7.48 4.36
C LEU A 51 11.73 6.72 5.46
N ASP A 52 12.90 6.18 5.13
CA ASP A 52 13.81 5.61 6.12
C ASP A 52 14.70 6.69 6.74
N PHE A 53 15.66 6.30 7.60
CA PHE A 53 16.57 7.23 8.25
C PHE A 53 17.49 7.98 7.29
N GLU A 54 17.75 7.41 6.12
CA GLU A 54 18.62 8.00 5.10
C GLU A 54 17.84 8.92 4.15
N GLY A 55 16.52 9.04 4.35
CA GLY A 55 15.66 9.85 3.51
C GLY A 55 15.23 9.16 2.23
N ASN A 56 15.43 7.85 2.11
CA ASN A 56 14.97 7.07 0.98
C ASN A 56 13.63 6.42 1.29
N TYR A 57 12.80 6.23 0.25
CA TYR A 57 11.55 5.50 0.42
C TYR A 57 11.83 4.01 0.50
N ALA A 58 11.20 3.35 1.45
CA ALA A 58 11.31 1.91 1.66
C ALA A 58 9.95 1.32 1.98
N TRP A 59 9.73 0.07 1.56
CA TRP A 59 8.54 -0.69 1.91
C TRP A 59 8.79 -1.47 3.19
N GLN A 60 7.81 -1.45 4.09
CA GLN A 60 7.85 -2.20 5.34
C GLN A 60 6.56 -2.98 5.52
N ILE A 61 6.67 -4.19 6.05
CA ILE A 61 5.50 -4.96 6.46
C ILE A 61 5.14 -4.49 7.86
N ILE A 62 3.97 -3.86 8.01
CA ILE A 62 3.49 -3.33 9.29
C ILE A 62 2.93 -4.43 10.17
N THR A 63 2.19 -5.37 9.56
CA THR A 63 1.72 -6.54 10.27
C THR A 63 2.88 -7.52 10.49
N SER A 64 2.73 -8.46 11.40
CA SER A 64 3.72 -9.51 11.62
C SER A 64 4.09 -10.20 10.30
N THR A 65 5.31 -10.73 10.20
CA THR A 65 5.73 -11.57 9.08
C THR A 65 4.94 -12.89 9.03
N GLU A 66 4.31 -13.26 10.13
CA GLU A 66 3.41 -14.40 10.19
C GLU A 66 2.02 -14.00 9.69
N TRP A 67 1.21 -14.98 9.37
CA TRP A 67 -0.17 -14.78 8.99
C TRP A 67 -0.97 -14.17 10.14
N VAL A 68 -1.67 -13.08 9.86
CA VAL A 68 -2.64 -12.49 10.78
C VAL A 68 -4.02 -12.60 10.14
N ASP A 69 -5.08 -12.52 10.93
CA ASP A 69 -6.43 -12.54 10.37
C ASP A 69 -6.78 -11.19 9.73
N GLY A 70 -7.84 -11.17 8.91
CA GLY A 70 -8.26 -9.97 8.21
C GLY A 70 -8.71 -8.85 9.15
N GLU A 71 -9.28 -9.20 10.28
CA GLU A 71 -9.71 -8.22 11.29
C GLU A 71 -8.52 -7.49 11.90
N THR A 72 -7.45 -8.22 12.22
CA THR A 72 -6.22 -7.63 12.76
C THR A 72 -5.58 -6.69 11.74
N ALA A 73 -5.50 -7.10 10.48
CA ALA A 73 -4.94 -6.26 9.42
C ALA A 73 -5.77 -4.99 9.22
N THR A 74 -7.09 -5.09 9.20
CA THR A 74 -8.00 -3.95 9.06
C THR A 74 -7.88 -2.99 10.24
N SER A 75 -7.82 -3.52 11.46
CA SER A 75 -7.65 -2.70 12.67
C SER A 75 -6.32 -1.97 12.67
N ARG A 76 -5.25 -2.61 12.25
CA ARG A 76 -3.93 -1.99 12.16
C ARG A 76 -3.91 -0.88 11.11
N LEU A 77 -4.53 -1.10 9.96
CA LEU A 77 -4.64 -0.08 8.92
C LEU A 77 -5.39 1.15 9.43
N ALA A 78 -6.52 0.95 10.12
CA ALA A 78 -7.30 2.03 10.70
C ALA A 78 -6.47 2.83 11.71
N ALA A 79 -5.70 2.16 12.57
CA ALA A 79 -4.86 2.81 13.56
C ALA A 79 -3.73 3.64 12.91
N GLU A 80 -3.07 3.08 11.90
CA GLU A 80 -1.99 3.78 11.19
C GLU A 80 -2.51 5.01 10.42
N THR A 81 -3.64 4.89 9.75
CA THR A 81 -4.18 5.96 8.92
C THR A 81 -4.93 7.03 9.72
N LYS A 82 -5.32 6.74 10.95
CA LYS A 82 -5.90 7.73 11.86
C LYS A 82 -4.95 8.88 12.15
N MET A 83 -3.66 8.58 12.23
CA MET A 83 -2.61 9.55 12.54
C MET A 83 -2.02 10.20 11.27
N ASP A 84 -2.30 9.67 10.11
CA ASP A 84 -1.76 10.15 8.84
C ASP A 84 -2.89 10.37 7.83
N HIS A 85 -3.40 11.61 7.78
CA HIS A 85 -4.50 11.97 6.90
C HIS A 85 -4.07 12.11 5.43
N ASP A 86 -2.77 12.21 5.16
CA ASP A 86 -2.22 12.39 3.83
C ASP A 86 -1.78 11.09 3.18
N ALA A 87 -2.05 9.95 3.82
CA ALA A 87 -1.67 8.65 3.31
C ALA A 87 -2.64 8.13 2.25
N PHE A 88 -2.10 7.50 1.22
CA PHE A 88 -2.88 6.70 0.27
C PHE A 88 -3.19 5.34 0.89
N ILE A 89 -4.36 4.82 0.59
CA ILE A 89 -4.74 3.46 0.96
C ILE A 89 -5.10 2.70 -0.31
N ILE A 90 -4.37 1.65 -0.59
CA ILE A 90 -4.59 0.77 -1.74
C ILE A 90 -5.04 -0.59 -1.22
N ALA A 91 -6.17 -1.08 -1.70
CA ALA A 91 -6.68 -2.40 -1.34
C ALA A 91 -6.52 -3.37 -2.51
N ILE A 92 -5.90 -4.50 -2.26
CA ILE A 92 -5.65 -5.53 -3.26
C ILE A 92 -6.42 -6.78 -2.86
N SER A 93 -7.36 -7.19 -3.71
CA SER A 93 -8.20 -8.38 -3.51
C SER A 93 -7.87 -9.49 -4.52
N ASP A 94 -6.63 -9.54 -4.99
CA ASP A 94 -6.18 -10.52 -5.96
C ASP A 94 -6.01 -11.90 -5.32
N ALA A 95 -6.61 -12.93 -5.93
CA ALA A 95 -6.53 -14.30 -5.42
C ALA A 95 -5.08 -14.84 -5.37
N LYS A 96 -4.22 -14.33 -6.25
CA LYS A 96 -2.80 -14.70 -6.30
C LYS A 96 -1.94 -13.79 -5.42
N ALA A 97 -2.55 -12.84 -4.71
CA ALA A 97 -1.87 -11.89 -3.85
C ALA A 97 -0.77 -11.09 -4.57
N ARG A 98 -0.98 -10.77 -5.84
CA ARG A 98 -0.03 -9.99 -6.63
C ARG A 98 -0.07 -8.53 -6.20
N ASN A 99 1.10 -7.94 -5.99
CA ASN A 99 1.22 -6.53 -5.64
C ASN A 99 1.73 -5.76 -6.87
N PRO A 100 0.91 -4.86 -7.47
CA PRO A 100 1.33 -4.14 -8.67
C PRO A 100 2.54 -3.23 -8.44
N PHE A 101 2.82 -2.84 -7.21
CA PHE A 101 4.02 -2.04 -6.91
C PHE A 101 5.31 -2.81 -7.14
N ASP A 102 5.30 -4.13 -7.05
CA ASP A 102 6.49 -4.95 -7.26
C ASP A 102 6.96 -4.94 -8.72
N ALA A 103 6.12 -4.53 -9.64
CA ALA A 103 6.45 -4.44 -11.07
C ALA A 103 7.05 -3.08 -11.46
N LEU A 104 7.12 -2.14 -10.54
CA LEU A 104 7.56 -0.77 -10.82
C LEU A 104 9.04 -0.53 -10.54
#